data_a066ede21d1fe8e9fdc2ad6d0a56def2
#
_entry.id   a066ede21d1fe8e9fdc2ad6d0a56def2
#
_cell.length_a   1.000
_cell.length_b   1.000
_cell.length_c   1.000
_cell.angle_alpha   90.00
_cell.angle_beta   90.00
_cell.angle_gamma   90.00
#
_symmetry.space_group_name_H-M   'P 1'
#
loop_
_entity.id
_entity.type
_entity.pdbx_description
1 polymer ?
#
loop_
_entity_poly.entity_id
_entity_poly.type
_entity_poly.pdbx_seq_one_letter_code
_entity_poly.pdbx_strand_id
1 'polypeptide(L)'
;MIKFSEFDERIFFIMSGHNKWSTIKRKKGANDAARAKIFTKIGRELAVAVKNGGADPNNNAKLRDVIAKAKQNNVPNDNIDRMLKKAAGDADTTNYEEIIYEGYGPSGVAVVVEALTDNRNRTAGEVRHYFDKAGGNMGNPGSVTFMFERQGVIVIEKEDTDEEQLMEDALEAGASDFLTDEEDIFEIRTEPNDVGVIRDELGAKGYTIVSSEAAYIPSTYTRLENEDDMKKMARMIEMFEENDDVQNIYHNWENEDEYEE
;
A
#
# COMPACT_ATOMS: atom_id res chain seq x y z
N MET A 1 14.01 -47.51 -15.68
CA MET A 1 14.36 -46.80 -14.46
C MET A 1 14.63 -45.36 -14.86
N ILE A 2 13.56 -44.56 -14.92
CA ILE A 2 13.58 -43.15 -15.36
C ILE A 2 13.75 -42.31 -14.10
N LYS A 3 14.86 -41.58 -14.03
CA LYS A 3 15.11 -40.60 -12.96
C LYS A 3 14.16 -39.44 -13.16
N PHE A 4 13.24 -39.24 -12.24
CA PHE A 4 12.55 -37.98 -12.07
C PHE A 4 13.60 -36.94 -11.64
N SER A 5 13.80 -35.90 -12.45
CA SER A 5 14.58 -34.74 -12.13
C SER A 5 13.87 -33.98 -11.01
N GLU A 6 14.62 -33.61 -9.99
CA GLU A 6 14.24 -32.67 -8.94
C GLU A 6 13.71 -31.40 -9.61
N PHE A 7 12.42 -31.18 -9.54
CA PHE A 7 11.82 -29.89 -9.79
C PHE A 7 12.26 -28.98 -8.63
N ASP A 8 12.93 -27.91 -9.00
CA ASP A 8 13.46 -26.91 -8.08
C ASP A 8 12.30 -26.19 -7.39
N GLU A 9 11.91 -26.66 -6.19
CA GLU A 9 10.88 -26.05 -5.35
C GLU A 9 11.28 -24.69 -4.78
N ARG A 10 12.46 -24.15 -5.14
CA ARG A 10 12.99 -22.88 -4.61
C ARG A 10 12.50 -21.63 -5.35
N ILE A 11 11.79 -21.77 -6.47
CA ILE A 11 11.44 -20.60 -7.31
C ILE A 11 10.12 -19.93 -6.87
N PHE A 12 9.32 -20.52 -6.00
CA PHE A 12 7.98 -20.01 -5.67
C PHE A 12 7.91 -19.05 -4.45
N PHE A 13 9.01 -18.77 -3.75
CA PHE A 13 8.96 -18.11 -2.43
C PHE A 13 9.56 -16.69 -2.35
N ILE A 14 10.05 -16.09 -3.44
CA ILE A 14 10.95 -14.93 -3.32
C ILE A 14 10.28 -13.55 -3.56
N MET A 15 8.97 -13.40 -3.83
CA MET A 15 8.53 -12.17 -4.52
C MET A 15 7.34 -11.39 -3.94
N SER A 16 6.86 -11.65 -2.74
CA SER A 16 5.67 -10.92 -2.24
C SER A 16 5.97 -9.58 -1.54
N GLY A 17 7.19 -9.40 -1.04
CA GLY A 17 7.61 -8.23 -0.25
C GLY A 17 8.14 -7.05 -1.06
N HIS A 18 8.78 -7.30 -2.21
CA HIS A 18 9.53 -6.28 -2.98
C HIS A 18 8.70 -5.03 -3.32
N ASN A 19 7.49 -5.18 -3.81
CA ASN A 19 6.62 -4.06 -4.19
C ASN A 19 6.29 -3.13 -3.02
N LYS A 20 6.04 -3.69 -1.84
CA LYS A 20 5.70 -2.90 -0.66
C LYS A 20 6.90 -2.14 -0.12
N TRP A 21 8.05 -2.81 -0.02
CA TRP A 21 9.28 -2.22 0.48
C TRP A 21 9.81 -1.13 -0.47
N SER A 22 9.78 -1.34 -1.78
CA SER A 22 10.12 -0.32 -2.79
C SER A 22 9.27 0.94 -2.63
N THR A 23 7.95 0.78 -2.44
CA THR A 23 7.04 1.90 -2.19
C THR A 23 7.38 2.65 -0.89
N ILE A 24 7.73 1.92 0.19
CA ILE A 24 8.13 2.53 1.47
C ILE A 24 9.46 3.28 1.32
N LYS A 25 10.46 2.69 0.66
CA LYS A 25 11.75 3.34 0.38
C LYS A 25 11.57 4.65 -0.40
N ARG A 26 10.76 4.64 -1.47
CA ARG A 26 10.44 5.87 -2.24
C ARG A 26 9.79 6.93 -1.35
N LYS A 27 8.82 6.57 -0.52
CA LYS A 27 8.15 7.51 0.41
C LYS A 27 9.12 8.06 1.46
N LYS A 28 10.05 7.24 1.99
CA LYS A 28 11.08 7.71 2.95
C LYS A 28 12.06 8.69 2.32
N GLY A 29 12.42 8.51 1.04
CA GLY A 29 13.30 9.40 0.27
C GLY A 29 12.60 10.66 -0.28
N ALA A 30 11.29 10.82 -0.07
CA ALA A 30 10.48 11.87 -0.67
C ALA A 30 10.96 13.28 -0.28
N ASN A 31 10.99 14.18 -1.26
CA ASN A 31 11.25 15.60 -1.06
C ASN A 31 10.04 16.30 -0.42
N ASP A 32 10.18 17.59 -0.08
CA ASP A 32 9.13 18.36 0.62
C ASP A 32 7.81 18.44 -0.18
N ALA A 33 7.85 18.46 -1.50
CA ALA A 33 6.65 18.47 -2.35
C ALA A 33 5.90 17.12 -2.30
N ALA A 34 6.62 16.01 -2.36
CA ALA A 34 6.03 14.68 -2.23
C ALA A 34 5.47 14.43 -0.81
N ARG A 35 6.16 14.93 0.23
CA ARG A 35 5.63 14.91 1.62
C ARG A 35 4.33 15.69 1.74
N ALA A 36 4.22 16.87 1.12
CA ALA A 36 2.99 17.66 1.13
C ALA A 36 1.81 16.91 0.50
N LYS A 37 2.05 16.15 -0.58
CA LYS A 37 1.03 15.26 -1.21
C LYS A 37 0.59 14.15 -0.27
N ILE A 38 1.54 13.47 0.40
CA ILE A 38 1.23 12.44 1.41
C ILE A 38 0.33 13.04 2.50
N PHE A 39 0.64 14.23 2.99
CA PHE A 39 -0.18 14.91 4.00
C PHE A 39 -1.59 15.25 3.49
N THR A 40 -1.72 15.66 2.22
CA THR A 40 -3.02 15.91 1.59
C THR A 40 -3.85 14.64 1.52
N LYS A 41 -3.27 13.53 1.06
CA LYS A 41 -3.93 12.22 0.97
C LYS A 41 -4.40 11.73 2.34
N ILE A 42 -3.54 11.76 3.35
CA ILE A 42 -3.86 11.41 4.74
C ILE A 42 -4.97 12.32 5.29
N GLY A 43 -4.92 13.63 5.01
CA GLY A 43 -5.96 14.57 5.43
C GLY A 43 -7.34 14.23 4.89
N ARG A 44 -7.45 13.73 3.65
CA ARG A 44 -8.71 13.24 3.07
C ARG A 44 -9.18 11.96 3.75
N GLU A 45 -8.29 11.00 3.98
CA GLU A 45 -8.62 9.76 4.71
C GLU A 45 -9.13 10.07 6.13
N LEU A 46 -8.47 11.01 6.85
CA LEU A 46 -8.92 11.47 8.15
C LEU A 46 -10.32 12.07 8.10
N ALA A 47 -10.60 12.94 7.12
CA ALA A 47 -11.91 13.57 6.97
C ALA A 47 -13.01 12.51 6.75
N VAL A 48 -12.76 11.50 5.91
CA VAL A 48 -13.69 10.39 5.67
C VAL A 48 -13.87 9.53 6.92
N ALA A 49 -12.79 9.19 7.62
CA ALA A 49 -12.86 8.40 8.84
C ALA A 49 -13.68 9.11 9.94
N VAL A 50 -13.45 10.42 10.11
CA VAL A 50 -14.21 11.24 11.08
C VAL A 50 -15.69 11.34 10.68
N LYS A 51 -15.99 11.56 9.40
CA LYS A 51 -17.37 11.67 8.90
C LYS A 51 -18.17 10.40 9.13
N ASN A 52 -17.54 9.23 8.95
CA ASN A 52 -18.21 7.93 9.03
C ASN A 52 -18.31 7.38 10.46
N GLY A 53 -17.35 7.69 11.33
CA GLY A 53 -17.25 7.07 12.66
C GLY A 53 -17.06 8.04 13.83
N GLY A 54 -17.05 9.35 13.57
CA GLY A 54 -16.80 10.39 14.59
C GLY A 54 -15.32 10.65 14.85
N ALA A 55 -15.03 11.74 15.57
CA ALA A 55 -13.68 12.26 15.79
C ALA A 55 -12.93 11.63 16.98
N ASP A 56 -13.55 10.70 17.70
CA ASP A 56 -12.92 10.01 18.84
C ASP A 56 -12.23 8.71 18.35
N PRO A 57 -10.90 8.64 18.36
CA PRO A 57 -10.19 7.43 17.92
C PRO A 57 -10.42 6.23 18.82
N ASN A 58 -10.88 6.38 20.08
CA ASN A 58 -11.20 5.26 20.93
C ASN A 58 -12.44 4.50 20.45
N ASN A 59 -13.35 5.20 19.78
CA ASN A 59 -14.60 4.65 19.26
C ASN A 59 -14.60 4.47 17.73
N ASN A 60 -13.50 4.83 17.04
CA ASN A 60 -13.40 4.78 15.58
C ASN A 60 -12.10 4.08 15.16
N ALA A 61 -12.20 2.76 14.87
CA ALA A 61 -11.05 1.95 14.47
C ALA A 61 -10.39 2.47 13.19
N LYS A 62 -11.18 2.86 12.17
CA LYS A 62 -10.64 3.42 10.92
C LYS A 62 -9.84 4.70 11.18
N LEU A 63 -10.32 5.56 12.09
CA LEU A 63 -9.60 6.78 12.48
C LEU A 63 -8.27 6.45 13.17
N ARG A 64 -8.23 5.44 14.05
CA ARG A 64 -6.97 4.97 14.67
C ARG A 64 -5.97 4.55 13.62
N ASP A 65 -6.40 3.78 12.63
CA ASP A 65 -5.52 3.29 11.57
C ASP A 65 -4.96 4.45 10.72
N VAL A 66 -5.80 5.43 10.37
CA VAL A 66 -5.35 6.61 9.61
C VAL A 66 -4.40 7.48 10.45
N ILE A 67 -4.62 7.62 11.76
CA ILE A 67 -3.70 8.31 12.67
C ILE A 67 -2.36 7.57 12.76
N ALA A 68 -2.38 6.23 12.85
CA ALA A 68 -1.16 5.43 12.83
C ALA A 68 -0.40 5.61 11.51
N LYS A 69 -1.09 5.54 10.36
CA LYS A 69 -0.53 5.81 9.03
C LYS A 69 0.09 7.22 8.95
N ALA A 70 -0.56 8.23 9.53
CA ALA A 70 -0.03 9.59 9.59
C ALA A 70 1.30 9.64 10.36
N LYS A 71 1.37 9.00 11.52
CA LYS A 71 2.59 8.93 12.33
C LYS A 71 3.72 8.17 11.62
N GLN A 72 3.42 7.05 10.98
CA GLN A 72 4.37 6.26 10.16
C GLN A 72 4.94 7.09 8.99
N ASN A 73 4.16 8.03 8.45
CA ASN A 73 4.61 8.98 7.42
C ASN A 73 5.19 10.28 7.99
N ASN A 74 5.56 10.30 9.27
CA ASN A 74 6.16 11.45 9.96
C ASN A 74 5.33 12.74 9.89
N VAL A 75 3.99 12.65 9.86
CA VAL A 75 3.12 13.80 9.98
C VAL A 75 3.20 14.33 11.42
N PRO A 76 3.57 15.62 11.63
CA PRO A 76 3.64 16.19 12.97
C PRO A 76 2.28 16.11 13.71
N ASN A 77 2.31 15.82 15.02
CA ASN A 77 1.09 15.72 15.83
C ASN A 77 0.20 16.96 15.73
N ASP A 78 0.78 18.17 15.73
CA ASP A 78 0.03 19.42 15.57
C ASP A 78 -0.71 19.49 14.23
N ASN A 79 -0.19 18.86 13.18
CA ASN A 79 -0.87 18.77 11.88
C ASN A 79 -2.02 17.77 11.93
N ILE A 80 -1.81 16.60 12.57
CA ILE A 80 -2.86 15.62 12.79
C ILE A 80 -4.02 16.24 13.57
N ASP A 81 -3.74 16.92 14.69
CA ASP A 81 -4.74 17.59 15.50
C ASP A 81 -5.50 18.67 14.72
N ARG A 82 -4.80 19.41 13.86
CA ARG A 82 -5.41 20.43 13.01
C ARG A 82 -6.33 19.84 11.96
N MET A 83 -5.92 18.72 11.34
CA MET A 83 -6.74 17.96 10.38
C MET A 83 -7.99 17.38 11.06
N LEU A 84 -7.84 16.80 12.26
CA LEU A 84 -8.96 16.28 13.05
C LEU A 84 -9.96 17.36 13.43
N LYS A 85 -9.49 18.53 13.92
CA LYS A 85 -10.35 19.66 14.24
C LYS A 85 -11.10 20.18 13.01
N LYS A 86 -10.42 20.23 11.85
CA LYS A 86 -11.04 20.62 10.58
C LYS A 86 -12.12 19.63 10.17
N ALA A 87 -11.82 18.32 10.24
CA ALA A 87 -12.76 17.27 9.88
C ALA A 87 -13.97 17.15 10.84
N ALA A 88 -13.77 17.45 12.12
CA ALA A 88 -14.85 17.46 13.12
C ALA A 88 -15.73 18.71 13.06
N GLY A 89 -15.30 19.78 12.36
CA GLY A 89 -16.09 20.99 12.19
C GLY A 89 -17.11 20.85 11.07
N ASP A 90 -18.28 21.48 11.23
CA ASP A 90 -19.38 21.48 10.22
C ASP A 90 -19.02 22.15 8.88
N ALA A 91 -17.80 22.69 8.75
CA ALA A 91 -17.38 23.46 7.58
C ALA A 91 -16.93 22.60 6.38
N ASP A 92 -16.59 21.32 6.57
CA ASP A 92 -16.13 20.46 5.48
C ASP A 92 -17.30 19.62 4.94
N THR A 93 -18.01 20.18 3.97
CA THR A 93 -19.12 19.51 3.27
C THR A 93 -18.66 18.61 2.12
N THR A 94 -17.35 18.46 1.92
CA THR A 94 -16.81 17.66 0.83
C THR A 94 -17.21 16.19 0.99
N ASN A 95 -17.80 15.65 -0.05
CA ASN A 95 -18.23 14.25 -0.09
C ASN A 95 -17.24 13.44 -0.90
N TYR A 96 -16.36 12.71 -0.21
CA TYR A 96 -15.40 11.82 -0.86
C TYR A 96 -16.03 10.45 -1.08
N GLU A 97 -15.75 9.85 -2.24
CA GLU A 97 -16.09 8.47 -2.60
C GLU A 97 -14.81 7.65 -2.73
N GLU A 98 -14.80 6.46 -2.13
CA GLU A 98 -13.76 5.44 -2.37
C GLU A 98 -14.08 4.70 -3.68
N ILE A 99 -13.10 4.63 -4.59
CA ILE A 99 -13.26 3.99 -5.90
C ILE A 99 -12.02 3.15 -6.17
N ILE A 100 -12.24 1.94 -6.68
CA ILE A 100 -11.17 1.07 -7.18
C ILE A 100 -11.20 1.10 -8.69
N TYR A 101 -10.07 1.48 -9.30
CA TYR A 101 -9.83 1.35 -10.73
C TYR A 101 -8.89 0.19 -10.99
N GLU A 102 -9.11 -0.50 -12.07
CA GLU A 102 -8.40 -1.69 -12.46
C GLU A 102 -7.96 -1.59 -13.91
N GLY A 103 -6.81 -2.17 -14.25
CA GLY A 103 -6.34 -2.18 -15.63
C GLY A 103 -5.04 -2.93 -15.80
N TYR A 104 -4.59 -2.93 -17.04
CA TYR A 104 -3.30 -3.49 -17.43
C TYR A 104 -2.37 -2.40 -17.90
N GLY A 105 -1.16 -2.37 -17.38
CA GLY A 105 -0.04 -1.58 -17.84
C GLY A 105 0.70 -2.24 -19.01
N PRO A 106 1.90 -1.75 -19.34
CA PRO A 106 2.76 -2.32 -20.36
C PRO A 106 2.96 -3.82 -20.19
N SER A 107 3.01 -4.57 -21.28
CA SER A 107 3.24 -6.01 -21.31
C SER A 107 2.34 -6.85 -20.39
N GLY A 108 1.15 -6.30 -20.06
CA GLY A 108 0.13 -7.03 -19.29
C GLY A 108 0.33 -7.02 -17.78
N VAL A 109 1.15 -6.12 -17.23
CA VAL A 109 1.24 -5.89 -15.79
C VAL A 109 -0.14 -5.51 -15.25
N ALA A 110 -0.68 -6.28 -14.32
CA ALA A 110 -1.95 -5.99 -13.67
C ALA A 110 -1.78 -4.86 -12.64
N VAL A 111 -2.72 -3.91 -12.64
CA VAL A 111 -2.66 -2.73 -11.77
C VAL A 111 -4.02 -2.48 -11.12
N VAL A 112 -4.01 -2.29 -9.80
CA VAL A 112 -5.16 -1.87 -8.99
C VAL A 112 -4.84 -0.50 -8.39
N VAL A 113 -5.76 0.45 -8.55
CA VAL A 113 -5.61 1.82 -8.06
C VAL A 113 -6.77 2.14 -7.11
N GLU A 114 -6.46 2.37 -5.85
CA GLU A 114 -7.43 2.87 -4.87
C GLU A 114 -7.44 4.40 -4.91
N ALA A 115 -8.60 4.98 -5.12
CA ALA A 115 -8.79 6.43 -5.16
C ALA A 115 -9.83 6.90 -4.15
N LEU A 116 -9.61 8.10 -3.62
CA LEU A 116 -10.52 8.81 -2.75
C LEU A 116 -10.78 10.20 -3.35
N THR A 117 -11.95 10.38 -3.95
CA THR A 117 -12.23 11.56 -4.77
C THR A 117 -13.57 12.23 -4.43
N ASP A 118 -13.63 13.53 -4.61
CA ASP A 118 -14.85 14.34 -4.60
C ASP A 118 -15.49 14.45 -5.99
N ASN A 119 -14.81 13.94 -7.05
CA ASN A 119 -15.28 14.01 -8.42
C ASN A 119 -14.89 12.77 -9.23
N ARG A 120 -15.76 11.77 -9.19
CA ARG A 120 -15.58 10.48 -9.88
C ARG A 120 -15.26 10.61 -11.38
N ASN A 121 -15.89 11.55 -12.08
CA ASN A 121 -15.69 11.69 -13.53
C ASN A 121 -14.32 12.26 -13.86
N ARG A 122 -13.83 13.23 -13.08
CA ARG A 122 -12.49 13.78 -13.21
C ARG A 122 -11.47 12.66 -13.01
N THR A 123 -11.52 11.99 -11.87
CA THR A 123 -10.55 10.94 -11.52
C THR A 123 -10.56 9.78 -12.51
N ALA A 124 -11.74 9.32 -12.95
CA ALA A 124 -11.84 8.27 -13.97
C ALA A 124 -11.18 8.68 -15.30
N GLY A 125 -11.32 9.96 -15.69
CA GLY A 125 -10.68 10.49 -16.90
C GLY A 125 -9.16 10.53 -16.77
N GLU A 126 -8.64 10.98 -15.63
CA GLU A 126 -7.21 11.05 -15.33
C GLU A 126 -6.58 9.65 -15.24
N VAL A 127 -7.19 8.73 -14.50
CA VAL A 127 -6.72 7.34 -14.37
C VAL A 127 -6.66 6.66 -15.74
N ARG A 128 -7.72 6.80 -16.56
CA ARG A 128 -7.71 6.27 -17.93
C ARG A 128 -6.59 6.84 -18.76
N HIS A 129 -6.39 8.16 -18.71
CA HIS A 129 -5.31 8.83 -19.41
C HIS A 129 -3.92 8.28 -19.03
N TYR A 130 -3.69 7.96 -17.75
CA TYR A 130 -2.41 7.42 -17.31
C TYR A 130 -2.15 6.01 -17.86
N PHE A 131 -3.17 5.14 -17.83
CA PHE A 131 -3.08 3.84 -18.49
C PHE A 131 -2.81 3.96 -20.00
N ASP A 132 -3.61 4.78 -20.71
CA ASP A 132 -3.47 4.96 -22.16
C ASP A 132 -2.09 5.51 -22.54
N LYS A 133 -1.58 6.48 -21.76
CA LYS A 133 -0.27 7.09 -22.00
C LYS A 133 0.90 6.12 -21.83
N ALA A 134 0.74 5.14 -20.94
CA ALA A 134 1.72 4.07 -20.73
C ALA A 134 1.60 2.94 -21.77
N GLY A 135 0.62 2.99 -22.67
CA GLY A 135 0.36 1.91 -23.64
C GLY A 135 -0.42 0.74 -23.03
N GLY A 136 -1.03 0.96 -21.88
CA GLY A 136 -1.91 0.02 -21.21
C GLY A 136 -3.39 0.32 -21.49
N ASN A 137 -4.28 -0.19 -20.66
CA ASN A 137 -5.71 0.11 -20.73
C ASN A 137 -6.39 -0.03 -19.37
N MET A 138 -7.28 0.91 -19.05
CA MET A 138 -8.16 0.78 -17.90
C MET A 138 -9.28 -0.22 -18.22
N GLY A 139 -9.43 -1.23 -17.35
CA GLY A 139 -10.46 -2.27 -17.47
C GLY A 139 -11.76 -1.93 -16.76
N ASN A 140 -12.66 -2.92 -16.72
CA ASN A 140 -13.87 -2.87 -15.90
C ASN A 140 -13.56 -3.38 -14.47
N PRO A 141 -14.41 -3.05 -13.47
CA PRO A 141 -14.30 -3.65 -12.13
C PRO A 141 -14.26 -5.18 -12.19
N GLY A 142 -13.32 -5.79 -11.47
CA GLY A 142 -13.09 -7.24 -11.48
C GLY A 142 -12.17 -7.74 -12.59
N SER A 143 -11.60 -6.86 -13.43
CA SER A 143 -10.76 -7.29 -14.56
C SER A 143 -9.38 -7.78 -14.15
N VAL A 144 -8.84 -7.32 -13.01
CA VAL A 144 -7.52 -7.73 -12.50
C VAL A 144 -7.51 -8.05 -11.01
N THR A 145 -8.47 -7.60 -10.22
CA THR A 145 -8.51 -7.83 -8.76
C THR A 145 -8.54 -9.32 -8.38
N PHE A 146 -9.02 -10.20 -9.26
CA PHE A 146 -8.97 -11.65 -9.06
C PHE A 146 -7.53 -12.22 -9.02
N MET A 147 -6.55 -11.46 -9.49
CA MET A 147 -5.12 -11.81 -9.44
C MET A 147 -4.45 -11.37 -8.14
N PHE A 148 -5.19 -10.73 -7.25
CA PHE A 148 -4.71 -10.20 -5.99
C PHE A 148 -5.53 -10.74 -4.83
N GLU A 149 -4.86 -10.95 -3.71
CA GLU A 149 -5.50 -11.24 -2.43
C GLU A 149 -5.41 -10.03 -1.52
N ARG A 150 -6.50 -9.70 -0.83
CA ARG A 150 -6.47 -8.60 0.14
C ARG A 150 -6.00 -9.13 1.48
N GLN A 151 -4.85 -8.64 1.94
CA GLN A 151 -4.22 -9.05 3.20
C GLN A 151 -3.85 -7.83 4.04
N GLY A 152 -3.77 -8.00 5.36
CA GLY A 152 -3.08 -7.04 6.21
C GLY A 152 -1.57 -7.23 6.09
N VAL A 153 -0.83 -6.13 6.01
CA VAL A 153 0.64 -6.13 5.91
C VAL A 153 1.20 -5.21 6.97
N ILE A 154 2.05 -5.74 7.84
CA ILE A 154 2.81 -4.98 8.82
C ILE A 154 4.28 -5.14 8.50
N VAL A 155 5.01 -4.01 8.45
CA VAL A 155 6.45 -3.98 8.15
C VAL A 155 7.20 -3.47 9.37
N ILE A 156 8.26 -4.20 9.76
CA ILE A 156 9.15 -3.89 10.86
C ILE A 156 10.59 -3.94 10.36
N GLU A 157 11.44 -2.99 10.76
CA GLU A 157 12.87 -3.00 10.42
C GLU A 157 13.59 -4.15 11.13
N LYS A 158 14.54 -4.80 10.42
CA LYS A 158 15.37 -5.86 11.00
C LYS A 158 16.39 -5.33 12.00
N GLU A 159 16.84 -4.07 11.79
CA GLU A 159 17.81 -3.45 12.68
C GLU A 159 17.31 -3.44 14.14
N ASP A 160 18.12 -3.93 15.05
CA ASP A 160 17.81 -4.04 16.49
C ASP A 160 16.57 -4.91 16.83
N THR A 161 16.11 -5.77 15.92
CA THR A 161 14.93 -6.62 16.11
C THR A 161 15.34 -8.10 16.15
N ASP A 162 14.98 -8.81 17.23
CA ASP A 162 15.15 -10.26 17.34
C ASP A 162 14.11 -10.98 16.50
N GLU A 163 14.54 -11.74 15.49
CA GLU A 163 13.67 -12.43 14.52
C GLU A 163 12.81 -13.50 15.18
N GLU A 164 13.41 -14.35 16.04
CA GLU A 164 12.70 -15.47 16.67
C GLU A 164 11.61 -14.94 17.61
N GLN A 165 11.95 -13.92 18.42
CA GLN A 165 11.01 -13.31 19.35
C GLN A 165 9.89 -12.57 18.61
N LEU A 166 10.21 -11.82 17.54
CA LEU A 166 9.18 -11.13 16.74
C LEU A 166 8.24 -12.12 16.06
N MET A 167 8.76 -13.21 15.51
CA MET A 167 7.95 -14.26 14.87
C MET A 167 6.98 -14.90 15.87
N GLU A 168 7.45 -15.23 17.09
CA GLU A 168 6.62 -15.80 18.15
C GLU A 168 5.53 -14.80 18.56
N ASP A 169 5.89 -13.54 18.81
CA ASP A 169 4.96 -12.47 19.17
C ASP A 169 3.92 -12.17 18.09
N ALA A 170 4.32 -12.19 16.82
CA ALA A 170 3.41 -11.97 15.70
C ALA A 170 2.39 -13.10 15.55
N LEU A 171 2.83 -14.35 15.64
CA LEU A 171 1.93 -15.52 15.58
C LEU A 171 0.98 -15.55 16.77
N GLU A 172 1.45 -15.22 17.98
CA GLU A 172 0.61 -15.11 19.18
C GLU A 172 -0.47 -14.03 19.01
N ALA A 173 -0.11 -12.89 18.39
CA ALA A 173 -1.05 -11.80 18.09
C ALA A 173 -2.06 -12.14 16.98
N GLY A 174 -1.89 -13.25 16.26
CA GLY A 174 -2.80 -13.71 15.22
C GLY A 174 -2.35 -13.46 13.78
N ALA A 175 -1.04 -13.24 13.55
CA ALA A 175 -0.50 -13.17 12.20
C ALA A 175 -0.72 -14.49 11.45
N SER A 176 -1.03 -14.39 10.15
CA SER A 176 -1.21 -15.55 9.27
C SER A 176 0.11 -16.03 8.66
N ASP A 177 1.10 -15.14 8.51
CA ASP A 177 2.40 -15.46 7.94
C ASP A 177 3.46 -14.45 8.40
N PHE A 178 4.74 -14.88 8.33
CA PHE A 178 5.92 -14.10 8.72
C PHE A 178 7.02 -14.30 7.68
N LEU A 179 7.37 -13.24 6.95
CA LEU A 179 8.30 -13.27 5.82
C LEU A 179 9.59 -12.54 6.18
N THR A 180 10.72 -13.16 5.78
CA THR A 180 12.08 -12.67 6.09
C THR A 180 12.93 -12.46 4.84
N ASP A 181 12.34 -12.54 3.66
CA ASP A 181 13.06 -12.55 2.38
C ASP A 181 13.75 -11.22 2.06
N GLU A 182 13.21 -10.10 2.55
CA GLU A 182 13.79 -8.78 2.38
C GLU A 182 15.02 -8.58 3.27
N GLU A 183 16.05 -7.89 2.78
CA GLU A 183 17.30 -7.68 3.50
C GLU A 183 17.11 -6.83 4.79
N ASP A 184 16.31 -5.77 4.69
CA ASP A 184 16.21 -4.72 5.71
C ASP A 184 15.00 -4.84 6.63
N ILE A 185 14.00 -5.68 6.28
CA ILE A 185 12.71 -5.71 6.97
C ILE A 185 12.18 -7.12 7.20
N PHE A 186 11.30 -7.23 8.20
CA PHE A 186 10.35 -8.31 8.35
C PHE A 186 8.98 -7.86 7.84
N GLU A 187 8.29 -8.77 7.15
CA GLU A 187 6.93 -8.54 6.71
C GLU A 187 5.98 -9.54 7.37
N ILE A 188 4.97 -9.03 8.06
CA ILE A 188 3.98 -9.82 8.79
C ILE A 188 2.67 -9.72 8.04
N ARG A 189 2.07 -10.86 7.71
CA ARG A 189 0.78 -10.98 7.05
C ARG A 189 -0.33 -11.26 8.05
N THR A 190 -1.49 -10.67 7.82
CA THR A 190 -2.67 -10.82 8.68
C THR A 190 -3.93 -10.85 7.83
N GLU A 191 -5.06 -11.21 8.45
CA GLU A 191 -6.35 -10.88 7.86
C GLU A 191 -6.48 -9.34 7.72
N PRO A 192 -7.13 -8.83 6.67
CA PRO A 192 -7.20 -7.39 6.40
C PRO A 192 -7.80 -6.56 7.55
N ASN A 193 -8.74 -7.15 8.30
CA ASN A 193 -9.43 -6.46 9.40
C ASN A 193 -8.65 -6.50 10.72
N ASP A 194 -7.66 -7.39 10.84
CA ASP A 194 -6.92 -7.61 12.08
C ASP A 194 -5.60 -6.83 12.13
N VAL A 195 -5.17 -6.25 11.00
CA VAL A 195 -3.90 -5.52 10.88
C VAL A 195 -3.73 -4.43 11.94
N GLY A 196 -4.79 -3.70 12.27
CA GLY A 196 -4.73 -2.62 13.28
C GLY A 196 -4.55 -3.15 14.69
N VAL A 197 -5.20 -4.27 15.03
CA VAL A 197 -5.10 -4.90 16.36
C VAL A 197 -3.70 -5.49 16.55
N ILE A 198 -3.22 -6.27 15.58
CA ILE A 198 -1.89 -6.90 15.63
C ILE A 198 -0.79 -5.84 15.66
N ARG A 199 -0.91 -4.78 14.85
CA ARG A 199 0.01 -3.62 14.92
C ARG A 199 0.08 -3.03 16.33
N ASP A 200 -1.07 -2.80 16.96
CA ASP A 200 -1.13 -2.16 18.28
C ASP A 200 -0.54 -3.09 19.36
N GLU A 201 -0.74 -4.42 19.27
CA GLU A 201 -0.14 -5.40 20.15
C GLU A 201 1.40 -5.47 20.00
N LEU A 202 1.90 -5.53 18.77
CA LEU A 202 3.34 -5.51 18.50
C LEU A 202 3.97 -4.19 18.94
N GLY A 203 3.30 -3.06 18.70
CA GLY A 203 3.74 -1.75 19.18
C GLY A 203 3.81 -1.67 20.70
N ALA A 204 2.85 -2.28 21.43
CA ALA A 204 2.85 -2.36 22.89
C ALA A 204 4.00 -3.23 23.44
N LYS A 205 4.46 -4.24 22.69
CA LYS A 205 5.64 -5.04 23.00
C LYS A 205 6.96 -4.31 22.69
N GLY A 206 6.92 -3.12 22.04
CA GLY A 206 8.06 -2.25 21.80
C GLY A 206 8.61 -2.28 20.37
N TYR A 207 8.00 -3.02 19.46
CA TYR A 207 8.44 -3.06 18.07
C TYR A 207 8.15 -1.75 17.33
N THR A 208 9.09 -1.33 16.49
CA THR A 208 8.93 -0.14 15.65
C THR A 208 8.25 -0.47 14.34
N ILE A 209 6.97 -0.10 14.22
CA ILE A 209 6.17 -0.36 13.03
C ILE A 209 6.49 0.69 11.96
N VAL A 210 7.06 0.26 10.84
CA VAL A 210 7.37 1.12 9.68
C VAL A 210 6.12 1.43 8.87
N SER A 211 5.30 0.41 8.63
CA SER A 211 3.99 0.58 7.98
C SER A 211 3.02 -0.52 8.40
N SER A 212 1.74 -0.22 8.34
CA SER A 212 0.67 -1.19 8.59
C SER A 212 -0.58 -0.79 7.81
N GLU A 213 -1.03 -1.64 6.90
CA GLU A 213 -2.23 -1.38 6.11
C GLU A 213 -2.79 -2.67 5.51
N ALA A 214 -4.06 -2.64 5.10
CA ALA A 214 -4.61 -3.67 4.23
C ALA A 214 -4.18 -3.37 2.78
N ALA A 215 -3.61 -4.35 2.09
CA ALA A 215 -3.04 -4.21 0.75
C ALA A 215 -3.55 -5.31 -0.19
N TYR A 216 -3.50 -5.05 -1.49
CA TYR A 216 -3.71 -6.06 -2.53
C TYR A 216 -2.38 -6.71 -2.87
N ILE A 217 -2.24 -7.99 -2.55
CA ILE A 217 -1.04 -8.79 -2.76
C ILE A 217 -1.24 -9.64 -4.02
N PRO A 218 -0.37 -9.52 -5.04
CA PRO A 218 -0.52 -10.30 -6.26
C PRO A 218 -0.24 -11.78 -6.01
N SER A 219 -1.09 -12.65 -6.58
CA SER A 219 -0.90 -14.11 -6.57
C SER A 219 0.00 -14.59 -7.71
N THR A 220 0.19 -13.76 -8.73
CA THR A 220 1.04 -14.01 -9.90
C THR A 220 1.78 -12.75 -10.29
N TYR A 221 3.01 -12.90 -10.80
CA TYR A 221 3.86 -11.77 -11.16
C TYR A 221 4.10 -11.72 -12.67
N THR A 222 4.37 -10.54 -13.19
CA THR A 222 4.69 -10.28 -14.60
C THR A 222 6.05 -9.60 -14.67
N ARG A 223 7.03 -10.31 -15.24
CA ARG A 223 8.37 -9.76 -15.48
C ARG A 223 8.36 -8.94 -16.76
N LEU A 224 8.97 -7.76 -16.72
CA LEU A 224 9.20 -6.92 -17.88
C LEU A 224 10.63 -7.15 -18.41
N GLU A 225 10.73 -7.58 -19.66
CA GLU A 225 12.03 -7.85 -20.32
C GLU A 225 12.51 -6.65 -21.14
N ASN A 226 11.62 -5.72 -21.46
CA ASN A 226 11.89 -4.58 -22.33
C ASN A 226 12.05 -3.31 -21.49
N GLU A 227 13.22 -2.67 -21.58
CA GLU A 227 13.53 -1.42 -20.87
C GLU A 227 12.51 -0.29 -21.17
N ASP A 228 12.00 -0.20 -22.41
CA ASP A 228 10.98 0.79 -22.78
C ASP A 228 9.65 0.55 -22.05
N ASP A 229 9.27 -0.71 -21.84
CA ASP A 229 8.07 -1.06 -21.07
C ASP A 229 8.28 -0.83 -19.56
N MET A 230 9.47 -1.11 -19.02
CA MET A 230 9.84 -0.74 -17.64
C MET A 230 9.72 0.76 -17.43
N LYS A 231 10.31 1.56 -18.33
CA LYS A 231 10.23 3.03 -18.29
C LYS A 231 8.81 3.55 -18.35
N LYS A 232 7.97 2.97 -19.21
CA LYS A 232 6.55 3.34 -19.30
C LYS A 232 5.78 2.97 -18.04
N MET A 233 6.07 1.79 -17.44
CA MET A 233 5.45 1.34 -16.21
C MET A 233 5.83 2.23 -15.03
N ALA A 234 7.12 2.53 -14.85
CA ALA A 234 7.61 3.45 -13.82
C ALA A 234 6.95 4.84 -13.96
N ARG A 235 6.89 5.38 -15.19
CA ARG A 235 6.23 6.66 -15.44
C ARG A 235 4.73 6.64 -15.15
N MET A 236 4.06 5.53 -15.39
CA MET A 236 2.65 5.37 -15.04
C MET A 236 2.44 5.37 -13.53
N ILE A 237 3.26 4.65 -12.79
CA ILE A 237 3.24 4.64 -11.32
C ILE A 237 3.46 6.06 -10.78
N GLU A 238 4.46 6.78 -11.29
CA GLU A 238 4.73 8.17 -10.91
C GLU A 238 3.52 9.09 -11.14
N MET A 239 2.87 8.99 -12.31
CA MET A 239 1.67 9.79 -12.61
C MET A 239 0.52 9.48 -11.63
N PHE A 240 0.34 8.22 -11.24
CA PHE A 240 -0.63 7.86 -10.20
C PHE A 240 -0.24 8.39 -8.83
N GLU A 241 1.03 8.30 -8.43
CA GLU A 241 1.52 8.82 -7.15
C GLU A 241 1.36 10.34 -7.05
N GLU A 242 1.52 11.03 -8.18
CA GLU A 242 1.33 12.47 -8.29
C GLU A 242 -0.11 12.94 -8.18
N ASN A 243 -1.07 12.05 -8.41
CA ASN A 243 -2.49 12.39 -8.34
C ASN A 243 -2.99 12.39 -6.89
N ASP A 244 -3.55 13.53 -6.45
CA ASP A 244 -4.06 13.68 -5.08
C ASP A 244 -5.28 12.81 -4.76
N ASP A 245 -6.01 12.36 -5.77
CA ASP A 245 -7.17 11.48 -5.58
C ASP A 245 -6.76 10.01 -5.41
N VAL A 246 -5.58 9.62 -5.90
CA VAL A 246 -5.05 8.26 -5.78
C VAL A 246 -4.43 8.06 -4.39
N GLN A 247 -4.90 7.08 -3.67
CA GLN A 247 -4.40 6.74 -2.33
C GLN A 247 -3.32 5.68 -2.38
N ASN A 248 -3.60 4.56 -3.04
CA ASN A 248 -2.69 3.43 -3.16
C ASN A 248 -2.69 2.89 -4.58
N ILE A 249 -1.55 2.29 -4.96
CA ILE A 249 -1.31 1.62 -6.23
C ILE A 249 -0.74 0.25 -5.90
N TYR A 250 -1.33 -0.79 -6.49
CA TYR A 250 -0.84 -2.16 -6.37
C TYR A 250 -0.65 -2.71 -7.78
N HIS A 251 0.41 -3.44 -7.99
CA HIS A 251 0.72 -4.04 -9.29
C HIS A 251 1.49 -5.35 -9.12
N ASN A 252 1.51 -6.15 -10.15
CA ASN A 252 2.21 -7.42 -10.15
C ASN A 252 3.51 -7.39 -10.99
N TRP A 253 4.11 -6.21 -11.17
CA TRP A 253 5.42 -6.06 -11.81
C TRP A 253 6.50 -6.70 -10.94
N GLU A 254 7.18 -7.72 -11.47
CA GLU A 254 8.11 -8.58 -10.75
C GLU A 254 9.44 -7.89 -10.45
N ASN A 255 10.05 -7.35 -11.47
CA ASN A 255 11.42 -6.83 -11.43
C ASN A 255 11.48 -5.29 -11.43
N GLU A 256 10.66 -4.65 -10.60
CA GLU A 256 10.66 -3.19 -10.43
C GLU A 256 12.02 -2.67 -9.92
N ASP A 257 12.67 -3.44 -9.04
CA ASP A 257 13.95 -3.12 -8.43
C ASP A 257 15.15 -3.17 -9.40
N GLU A 258 15.01 -3.87 -10.52
CA GLU A 258 16.02 -3.90 -11.58
C GLU A 258 15.98 -2.62 -12.46
N TYR A 259 14.94 -1.80 -12.34
CA TYR A 259 14.82 -0.56 -13.09
C TYR A 259 15.47 0.59 -12.30
N GLU A 260 16.62 1.08 -12.81
CA GLU A 260 17.30 2.29 -12.37
C GLU A 260 16.91 3.46 -13.29
N GLU A 261 16.47 4.60 -12.74
CA GLU A 261 16.17 5.84 -13.49
C GLU A 261 17.44 6.53 -14.02
#